data_69275b07aa3deb12eb3cd83cf6f0912d
#
_entry.id   69275b07aa3deb12eb3cd83cf6f0912d
#
_cell.length_a   1.000
_cell.length_b   1.000
_cell.length_c   1.000
_cell.angle_alpha   90.00
_cell.angle_beta   90.00
_cell.angle_gamma   90.00
#
_symmetry.space_group_name_H-M   'P 1'
#
loop_
_entity.id
_entity.type
_entity.pdbx_description
1 polymer ?
#
loop_
_entity_poly.entity_id
_entity_poly.type
_entity_poly.pdbx_seq_one_letter_code
_entity_poly.pdbx_strand_id
1 'polypeptide(L)'
;MSQHSTFTRRAFLAGAGALLASAALPAFAQTHAKEIRIGYQKAASTLVLLKAHGTLEKRFAPLGVGVKWTEFPAGPQLLEGLNVGSIDFGYVGEAPPVIAQAAGANFVYTAYEIPTPQAEGILVHRDAPIQSVADLKGKRVALNKGSDVHWFLVAALKKAGVKYTDIQTVFLPPADARAAFERGAIDAWAVWDPFLEAAKRQSNARLLTDGAGIVSHHQFFLSARPFAQQNAELIEAVVAEVGKEGVWVRDHYAEAAAQLAPIQGLDASVVEASLRHYAHVYKPIDAGVLAEQQRIADAFTELRIIPTKIVTKEAVLGVKA
;
A
#
# COMPACT_ATOMS: atom_id res chain seq x y z
N MET A 1 64.80 -70.54 -19.05
CA MET A 1 64.87 -70.21 -20.51
C MET A 1 63.82 -69.09 -20.67
N SER A 2 64.31 -67.87 -20.77
CA SER A 2 64.33 -67.07 -22.00
C SER A 2 62.94 -66.42 -22.22
N GLN A 3 62.72 -65.20 -22.27
CA GLN A 3 63.30 -63.92 -22.60
C GLN A 3 62.15 -62.98 -22.86
N HIS A 4 62.26 -61.79 -22.39
CA HIS A 4 62.21 -60.50 -23.10
C HIS A 4 60.96 -60.18 -23.92
N SER A 5 60.44 -59.02 -24.01
CA SER A 5 60.97 -57.67 -23.92
C SER A 5 59.77 -56.68 -24.08
N THR A 6 59.73 -55.65 -23.32
CA THR A 6 59.87 -54.23 -23.65
C THR A 6 59.00 -53.62 -24.77
N PHE A 7 58.71 -52.36 -24.46
CA PHE A 7 58.49 -51.13 -25.23
C PHE A 7 57.08 -50.63 -25.45
N THR A 8 56.77 -49.64 -24.65
CA THR A 8 56.70 -48.21 -24.96
C THR A 8 55.92 -47.80 -26.22
N ARG A 9 54.92 -46.99 -26.05
CA ARG A 9 54.91 -45.63 -26.67
C ARG A 9 53.69 -44.82 -26.30
N ARG A 10 54.08 -43.61 -25.91
CA ARG A 10 53.29 -42.41 -25.79
C ARG A 10 52.29 -42.21 -26.94
N ALA A 11 51.06 -41.90 -26.61
CA ALA A 11 50.20 -41.18 -27.52
C ALA A 11 49.63 -39.99 -26.76
N PHE A 12 50.06 -38.81 -27.10
CA PHE A 12 49.47 -37.53 -26.77
C PHE A 12 48.10 -37.45 -27.43
N LEU A 13 47.06 -37.21 -26.64
CA LEU A 13 45.80 -36.70 -27.17
C LEU A 13 45.47 -35.42 -26.41
N ALA A 14 45.63 -34.31 -27.10
CA ALA A 14 45.14 -33.01 -26.73
C ALA A 14 43.62 -33.02 -26.81
N GLY A 15 42.94 -33.10 -25.65
CA GLY A 15 41.50 -32.90 -25.53
C GLY A 15 41.22 -31.44 -25.24
N ALA A 16 40.66 -30.76 -26.24
CA ALA A 16 40.19 -29.38 -26.10
C ALA A 16 39.12 -29.32 -24.99
N GLY A 17 39.44 -28.64 -23.90
CA GLY A 17 38.48 -28.30 -22.85
C GLY A 17 37.51 -27.25 -23.35
N ALA A 18 36.29 -27.67 -23.70
CA ALA A 18 35.15 -26.77 -23.85
C ALA A 18 34.73 -26.28 -22.48
N LEU A 19 35.14 -25.07 -22.11
CA LEU A 19 34.61 -24.30 -20.99
C LEU A 19 33.16 -23.96 -21.35
N LEU A 20 32.22 -24.78 -20.92
CA LEU A 20 30.81 -24.41 -20.80
C LEU A 20 30.71 -23.36 -19.68
N ALA A 21 30.71 -22.11 -20.08
CA ALA A 21 30.26 -21.03 -19.22
C ALA A 21 28.76 -21.25 -18.92
N SER A 22 28.48 -21.99 -17.87
CA SER A 22 27.13 -22.06 -17.30
C SER A 22 26.80 -20.65 -16.78
N ALA A 23 26.06 -19.89 -17.58
CA ALA A 23 25.40 -18.69 -17.08
C ALA A 23 24.52 -19.17 -15.91
N ALA A 24 24.94 -18.89 -14.69
CA ALA A 24 24.15 -19.10 -13.50
C ALA A 24 22.94 -18.14 -13.60
N LEU A 25 21.84 -18.65 -14.15
CA LEU A 25 20.54 -18.03 -13.93
C LEU A 25 20.35 -18.00 -12.41
N PRO A 26 19.90 -16.85 -11.83
CA PRO A 26 19.59 -16.82 -10.43
C PRO A 26 18.60 -17.96 -10.15
N ALA A 27 19.00 -18.89 -9.31
CA ALA A 27 18.14 -19.99 -8.87
C ALA A 27 17.01 -19.32 -8.06
N PHE A 28 15.87 -19.09 -8.70
CA PHE A 28 14.64 -18.84 -7.94
C PHE A 28 14.38 -20.12 -7.15
N ALA A 29 14.39 -20.01 -5.82
CA ALA A 29 13.92 -21.08 -4.97
C ALA A 29 12.50 -21.42 -5.47
N GLN A 30 12.17 -22.70 -5.48
CA GLN A 30 10.93 -23.21 -6.04
C GLN A 30 9.75 -22.51 -5.34
N THR A 31 9.08 -21.59 -6.02
CA THR A 31 7.84 -20.99 -5.50
C THR A 31 6.80 -22.11 -5.42
N HIS A 32 6.18 -22.26 -4.27
CA HIS A 32 5.12 -23.26 -4.10
C HIS A 32 3.78 -22.77 -4.67
N ALA A 33 3.61 -21.46 -4.86
CA ALA A 33 2.39 -20.86 -5.37
C ALA A 33 2.26 -21.02 -6.88
N LYS A 34 1.10 -21.47 -7.33
CA LYS A 34 0.70 -21.45 -8.76
C LYS A 34 0.05 -20.13 -9.16
N GLU A 35 -0.36 -19.33 -8.23
CA GLU A 35 -1.03 -18.05 -8.41
C GLU A 35 -0.69 -17.12 -7.25
N ILE A 36 -0.55 -15.82 -7.52
CA ILE A 36 -0.58 -14.76 -6.53
C ILE A 36 -1.84 -13.91 -6.72
N ARG A 37 -2.59 -13.68 -5.64
CA ARG A 37 -3.81 -12.87 -5.64
C ARG A 37 -3.52 -11.53 -5.00
N ILE A 38 -3.66 -10.46 -5.78
CA ILE A 38 -3.28 -9.10 -5.39
C ILE A 38 -4.53 -8.25 -5.20
N GLY A 39 -4.67 -7.70 -4.00
CA GLY A 39 -5.69 -6.70 -3.67
C GLY A 39 -5.17 -5.30 -3.91
N TYR A 40 -5.99 -4.44 -4.52
CA TYR A 40 -5.64 -3.05 -4.75
C TYR A 40 -6.85 -2.12 -4.54
N GLN A 41 -6.56 -0.83 -4.38
CA GLN A 41 -7.52 0.26 -4.30
C GLN A 41 -7.24 1.26 -5.44
N LYS A 42 -8.18 2.12 -5.78
CA LYS A 42 -7.96 3.18 -6.79
C LYS A 42 -6.77 4.09 -6.46
N ALA A 43 -6.50 4.32 -5.17
CA ALA A 43 -5.35 5.09 -4.70
C ALA A 43 -3.99 4.39 -4.93
N ALA A 44 -3.98 3.06 -5.09
CA ALA A 44 -2.76 2.28 -5.32
C ALA A 44 -2.28 2.41 -6.78
N SER A 45 -1.96 3.62 -7.22
CA SER A 45 -1.69 3.98 -8.62
C SER A 45 -0.64 3.10 -9.27
N THR A 46 0.45 2.77 -8.57
CA THR A 46 1.51 1.87 -9.08
C THR A 46 1.00 0.45 -9.31
N LEU A 47 0.17 -0.11 -8.42
CA LEU A 47 -0.44 -1.43 -8.64
C LEU A 47 -1.44 -1.41 -9.79
N VAL A 48 -2.22 -0.33 -9.93
CA VAL A 48 -3.16 -0.17 -11.04
C VAL A 48 -2.44 -0.13 -12.38
N LEU A 49 -1.30 0.57 -12.47
CA LEU A 49 -0.45 0.62 -13.66
C LEU A 49 0.22 -0.72 -13.95
N LEU A 50 0.80 -1.39 -12.95
CA LEU A 50 1.36 -2.73 -13.11
C LEU A 50 0.34 -3.73 -13.68
N LYS A 51 -0.91 -3.66 -13.19
CA LYS A 51 -2.03 -4.44 -13.73
C LYS A 51 -2.34 -4.06 -15.17
N ALA A 52 -2.46 -2.77 -15.48
CA ALA A 52 -2.78 -2.30 -16.84
C ALA A 52 -1.70 -2.68 -17.85
N HIS A 53 -0.43 -2.67 -17.45
CA HIS A 53 0.71 -3.05 -18.27
C HIS A 53 0.92 -4.57 -18.38
N GLY A 54 0.26 -5.37 -17.53
CA GLY A 54 0.49 -6.82 -17.41
C GLY A 54 1.92 -7.15 -16.99
N THR A 55 2.54 -6.29 -16.20
CA THR A 55 3.97 -6.41 -15.83
C THR A 55 4.23 -7.63 -14.98
N LEU A 56 3.40 -7.87 -13.97
CA LEU A 56 3.56 -9.02 -13.08
C LEU A 56 3.22 -10.33 -13.80
N GLU A 57 2.22 -10.33 -14.67
CA GLU A 57 1.88 -11.48 -15.51
C GLU A 57 3.06 -11.90 -16.40
N LYS A 58 3.68 -10.92 -17.07
CA LYS A 58 4.87 -11.15 -17.90
C LYS A 58 6.06 -11.63 -17.07
N ARG A 59 6.23 -11.07 -15.87
CA ARG A 59 7.33 -11.39 -14.96
C ARG A 59 7.22 -12.82 -14.41
N PHE A 60 6.00 -13.29 -14.14
CA PHE A 60 5.75 -14.56 -13.46
C PHE A 60 5.37 -15.71 -14.41
N ALA A 61 4.99 -15.42 -15.66
CA ALA A 61 4.68 -16.45 -16.65
C ALA A 61 5.81 -17.50 -16.84
N PRO A 62 7.11 -17.13 -16.91
CA PRO A 62 8.19 -18.12 -17.01
C PRO A 62 8.33 -19.02 -15.77
N LEU A 63 7.78 -18.61 -14.64
CA LEU A 63 7.77 -19.38 -13.38
C LEU A 63 6.52 -20.25 -13.25
N GLY A 64 5.59 -20.18 -14.21
CA GLY A 64 4.30 -20.88 -14.15
C GLY A 64 3.35 -20.32 -13.06
N VAL A 65 3.55 -19.07 -12.62
CA VAL A 65 2.72 -18.42 -11.60
C VAL A 65 1.76 -17.44 -12.26
N GLY A 66 0.46 -17.65 -12.03
CA GLY A 66 -0.60 -16.72 -12.44
C GLY A 66 -0.70 -15.51 -11.53
N VAL A 67 -1.29 -14.42 -12.05
CA VAL A 67 -1.59 -13.21 -11.25
C VAL A 67 -3.09 -12.93 -11.34
N LYS A 68 -3.71 -12.73 -10.17
CA LYS A 68 -5.13 -12.39 -10.08
C LYS A 68 -5.30 -11.09 -9.30
N TRP A 69 -6.12 -10.20 -9.81
CA TRP A 69 -6.33 -8.88 -9.24
C TRP A 69 -7.75 -8.72 -8.69
N THR A 70 -7.86 -8.13 -7.51
CA THR A 70 -9.16 -7.81 -6.89
C THR A 70 -9.16 -6.36 -6.41
N GLU A 71 -10.13 -5.57 -6.87
CA GLU A 71 -10.31 -4.18 -6.42
C GLU A 71 -11.14 -4.14 -5.15
N PHE A 72 -10.71 -3.29 -4.19
CA PHE A 72 -11.39 -3.01 -2.94
C PHE A 72 -11.69 -1.52 -2.81
N PRO A 73 -12.81 -1.14 -2.17
CA PRO A 73 -13.19 0.27 -2.04
C PRO A 73 -12.29 1.05 -1.07
N ALA A 74 -11.68 0.36 -0.09
CA ALA A 74 -10.80 0.96 0.91
C ALA A 74 -9.95 -0.10 1.62
N GLY A 75 -8.97 0.35 2.41
CA GLY A 75 -8.01 -0.49 3.15
C GLY A 75 -8.64 -1.50 4.11
N PRO A 76 -9.62 -1.13 4.95
CA PRO A 76 -10.25 -2.09 5.86
C PRO A 76 -10.83 -3.31 5.15
N GLN A 77 -11.55 -3.12 4.04
CA GLN A 77 -12.12 -4.23 3.25
C GLN A 77 -11.05 -5.07 2.56
N LEU A 78 -9.94 -4.43 2.12
CA LEU A 78 -8.81 -5.18 1.57
C LEU A 78 -8.18 -6.08 2.63
N LEU A 79 -7.99 -5.59 3.86
CA LEU A 79 -7.44 -6.39 4.96
C LEU A 79 -8.37 -7.51 5.40
N GLU A 80 -9.67 -7.32 5.32
CA GLU A 80 -10.63 -8.41 5.50
C GLU A 80 -10.41 -9.49 4.43
N GLY A 81 -10.27 -9.07 3.14
CA GLY A 81 -9.94 -9.98 2.05
C GLY A 81 -8.63 -10.75 2.27
N LEU A 82 -7.61 -10.08 2.81
CA LEU A 82 -6.32 -10.71 3.17
C LEU A 82 -6.50 -11.71 4.32
N ASN A 83 -7.26 -11.35 5.34
CA ASN A 83 -7.48 -12.18 6.53
C ASN A 83 -8.27 -13.45 6.22
N VAL A 84 -9.27 -13.39 5.35
CA VAL A 84 -10.05 -14.58 4.92
C VAL A 84 -9.36 -15.36 3.78
N GLY A 85 -8.18 -14.93 3.35
CA GLY A 85 -7.39 -15.61 2.32
C GLY A 85 -7.96 -15.50 0.91
N SER A 86 -8.75 -14.46 0.61
CA SER A 86 -9.19 -14.17 -0.77
C SER A 86 -8.11 -13.48 -1.61
N ILE A 87 -7.15 -12.83 -0.96
CA ILE A 87 -5.94 -12.27 -1.56
C ILE A 87 -4.70 -12.65 -0.75
N ASP A 88 -3.53 -12.58 -1.35
CA ASP A 88 -2.24 -12.95 -0.77
C ASP A 88 -1.36 -11.73 -0.48
N PHE A 89 -1.58 -10.65 -1.21
CA PHE A 89 -0.80 -9.42 -1.17
C PHE A 89 -1.71 -8.21 -1.43
N GLY A 90 -1.37 -7.06 -0.83
CA GLY A 90 -2.15 -5.86 -1.05
C GLY A 90 -1.49 -4.58 -0.55
N TYR A 91 -2.09 -3.44 -0.91
CA TYR A 91 -1.65 -2.09 -0.59
C TYR A 91 -2.71 -1.37 0.22
N VAL A 92 -2.32 -0.86 1.37
CA VAL A 92 -3.19 -0.11 2.29
C VAL A 92 -2.39 1.01 2.96
N GLY A 93 -3.10 1.96 3.55
CA GLY A 93 -2.47 2.96 4.37
C GLY A 93 -2.09 2.49 5.79
N GLU A 94 -1.74 3.46 6.63
CA GLU A 94 -1.11 3.18 7.93
C GLU A 94 -2.07 2.69 9.03
N ALA A 95 -3.32 3.10 9.02
CA ALA A 95 -4.25 2.75 10.10
C ALA A 95 -4.93 1.37 9.96
N PRO A 96 -5.35 0.92 8.77
CA PRO A 96 -6.01 -0.38 8.61
C PRO A 96 -5.23 -1.57 9.18
N PRO A 97 -3.89 -1.69 9.00
CA PRO A 97 -3.12 -2.80 9.56
C PRO A 97 -3.18 -2.86 11.09
N VAL A 98 -3.18 -1.72 11.75
CA VAL A 98 -3.27 -1.63 13.22
C VAL A 98 -4.58 -2.24 13.71
N ILE A 99 -5.69 -1.89 13.05
CA ILE A 99 -7.01 -2.41 13.40
C ILE A 99 -7.12 -3.90 13.10
N ALA A 100 -6.62 -4.33 11.94
CA ALA A 100 -6.64 -5.72 11.54
C ALA A 100 -5.80 -6.60 12.48
N GLN A 101 -4.60 -6.14 12.87
CA GLN A 101 -3.76 -6.84 13.84
C GLN A 101 -4.46 -6.96 15.21
N ALA A 102 -5.12 -5.90 15.68
CA ALA A 102 -5.89 -5.94 16.93
C ALA A 102 -7.10 -6.90 16.85
N ALA A 103 -7.62 -7.15 15.65
CA ALA A 103 -8.65 -8.15 15.39
C ALA A 103 -8.09 -9.57 15.16
N GLY A 104 -6.78 -9.77 15.27
CA GLY A 104 -6.13 -11.08 15.14
C GLY A 104 -5.81 -11.49 13.69
N ALA A 105 -5.82 -10.56 12.74
CA ALA A 105 -5.46 -10.85 11.36
C ALA A 105 -3.99 -11.27 11.23
N ASN A 106 -3.74 -12.33 10.46
CA ASN A 106 -2.42 -12.94 10.31
C ASN A 106 -1.74 -12.50 9.02
N PHE A 107 -1.13 -11.33 9.05
CA PHE A 107 -0.40 -10.72 7.94
C PHE A 107 1.03 -10.31 8.34
N VAL A 108 1.79 -9.87 7.35
CA VAL A 108 3.10 -9.24 7.53
C VAL A 108 3.24 -7.99 6.69
N TYR A 109 3.92 -7.00 7.24
CA TYR A 109 4.42 -5.85 6.48
C TYR A 109 5.58 -6.31 5.59
N THR A 110 5.55 -5.93 4.31
CA THR A 110 6.58 -6.31 3.33
C THR A 110 7.40 -5.12 2.83
N ALA A 111 6.75 -4.00 2.61
CA ALA A 111 7.38 -2.73 2.22
C ALA A 111 6.47 -1.56 2.61
N TYR A 112 7.01 -0.35 2.57
CA TYR A 112 6.23 0.87 2.79
C TYR A 112 6.61 1.98 1.83
N GLU A 113 5.68 2.89 1.55
CA GLU A 113 5.92 4.16 0.89
C GLU A 113 6.33 5.20 1.93
N ILE A 114 7.36 6.01 1.61
CA ILE A 114 7.81 7.10 2.49
C ILE A 114 6.68 8.12 2.71
N PRO A 115 6.76 9.01 3.73
CA PRO A 115 5.67 9.92 4.10
C PRO A 115 5.05 10.71 2.95
N THR A 116 3.71 10.72 2.89
CA THR A 116 2.91 11.41 1.88
C THR A 116 1.72 12.18 2.49
N PRO A 117 1.98 13.04 3.52
CA PRO A 117 0.91 13.62 4.33
C PRO A 117 -0.04 14.55 3.56
N GLN A 118 0.35 15.02 2.39
CA GLN A 118 -0.49 15.87 1.52
C GLN A 118 -1.53 15.08 0.72
N ALA A 119 -1.40 13.75 0.68
CA ALA A 119 -2.32 12.88 -0.05
C ALA A 119 -3.63 12.60 0.71
N GLU A 120 -3.81 13.20 1.89
CA GLU A 120 -5.07 13.16 2.64
C GLU A 120 -5.40 14.54 3.22
N GLY A 121 -6.69 14.79 3.47
CA GLY A 121 -7.13 16.09 3.97
C GLY A 121 -8.55 16.06 4.51
N ILE A 122 -8.89 17.14 5.23
CA ILE A 122 -10.25 17.46 5.64
C ILE A 122 -10.78 18.53 4.69
N LEU A 123 -11.88 18.22 4.04
CA LEU A 123 -12.62 19.13 3.16
C LEU A 123 -13.82 19.72 3.89
N VAL A 124 -14.13 20.97 3.58
CA VAL A 124 -15.36 21.65 3.98
C VAL A 124 -15.98 22.32 2.76
N HIS A 125 -17.27 22.65 2.82
CA HIS A 125 -17.91 23.44 1.77
C HIS A 125 -17.21 24.81 1.65
N ARG A 126 -17.05 25.29 0.42
CA ARG A 126 -16.29 26.52 0.14
C ARG A 126 -16.77 27.70 0.96
N ASP A 127 -18.10 27.83 1.10
CA ASP A 127 -18.74 28.95 1.79
C ASP A 127 -19.07 28.66 3.27
N ALA A 128 -18.65 27.49 3.81
CA ALA A 128 -18.91 27.15 5.19
C ALA A 128 -18.09 28.03 6.15
N PRO A 129 -18.68 28.45 7.28
CA PRO A 129 -17.99 29.25 8.31
C PRO A 129 -17.08 28.38 9.20
N ILE A 130 -16.36 27.41 8.62
CA ILE A 130 -15.42 26.51 9.28
C ILE A 130 -14.04 26.87 8.78
N GLN A 131 -13.24 27.59 9.57
CA GLN A 131 -11.94 28.11 9.15
C GLN A 131 -10.76 27.30 9.71
N SER A 132 -11.00 26.52 10.75
CA SER A 132 -9.99 25.72 11.45
C SER A 132 -10.55 24.36 11.87
N VAL A 133 -9.67 23.43 12.24
CA VAL A 133 -10.08 22.14 12.82
C VAL A 133 -10.87 22.31 14.12
N ALA A 134 -10.62 23.39 14.88
CA ALA A 134 -11.37 23.69 16.10
C ALA A 134 -12.86 23.95 15.82
N ASP A 135 -13.21 24.47 14.64
CA ASP A 135 -14.59 24.78 14.26
C ASP A 135 -15.40 23.50 13.88
N LEU A 136 -14.73 22.34 13.86
CA LEU A 136 -15.41 21.06 13.65
C LEU A 136 -16.21 20.59 14.88
N LYS A 137 -16.06 21.23 16.02
CA LYS A 137 -16.84 20.91 17.22
C LYS A 137 -18.34 21.01 16.95
N GLY A 138 -19.07 19.90 17.25
CA GLY A 138 -20.50 19.76 16.98
C GLY A 138 -20.87 19.50 15.52
N LYS A 139 -19.90 19.44 14.59
CA LYS A 139 -20.14 19.25 13.16
C LYS A 139 -20.20 17.76 12.78
N ARG A 140 -20.94 17.48 11.70
CA ARG A 140 -21.00 16.16 11.08
C ARG A 140 -19.78 15.98 10.19
N VAL A 141 -18.87 15.09 10.58
CA VAL A 141 -17.62 14.83 9.86
C VAL A 141 -17.65 13.42 9.29
N ALA A 142 -17.69 13.30 7.96
CA ALA A 142 -17.64 11.99 7.30
C ALA A 142 -16.20 11.51 7.15
N LEU A 143 -16.05 10.20 7.27
CA LEU A 143 -14.78 9.49 7.05
C LEU A 143 -15.05 7.99 6.82
N ASN A 144 -14.10 7.30 6.22
CA ASN A 144 -14.15 5.84 6.19
C ASN A 144 -13.59 5.28 7.50
N LYS A 145 -14.43 4.50 8.22
CA LYS A 145 -14.06 3.94 9.52
C LYS A 145 -12.86 3.01 9.39
N GLY A 146 -11.84 3.24 10.19
CA GLY A 146 -10.65 2.39 10.27
C GLY A 146 -9.63 2.60 9.14
N SER A 147 -9.83 3.59 8.27
CA SER A 147 -8.87 4.02 7.25
C SER A 147 -7.87 5.05 7.81
N ASP A 148 -6.91 5.47 6.98
CA ASP A 148 -5.91 6.47 7.34
C ASP A 148 -6.52 7.77 7.82
N VAL A 149 -7.53 8.26 7.10
CA VAL A 149 -8.23 9.50 7.51
C VAL A 149 -8.96 9.37 8.84
N HIS A 150 -9.17 8.17 9.35
CA HIS A 150 -9.65 8.00 10.73
C HIS A 150 -8.53 8.37 11.72
N TRP A 151 -7.31 7.91 11.49
CA TRP A 151 -6.14 8.31 12.27
C TRP A 151 -5.84 9.80 12.11
N PHE A 152 -5.80 10.27 10.87
CA PHE A 152 -5.57 11.68 10.58
C PHE A 152 -6.56 12.60 11.30
N LEU A 153 -7.86 12.31 11.24
CA LEU A 153 -8.89 13.09 11.92
C LEU A 153 -8.67 13.12 13.44
N VAL A 154 -8.38 11.97 14.04
CA VAL A 154 -8.06 11.87 15.47
C VAL A 154 -6.86 12.74 15.83
N ALA A 155 -5.79 12.65 15.05
CA ALA A 155 -4.56 13.43 15.27
C ALA A 155 -4.79 14.94 15.06
N ALA A 156 -5.54 15.32 14.02
CA ALA A 156 -5.89 16.71 13.72
C ALA A 156 -6.73 17.34 14.84
N LEU A 157 -7.75 16.63 15.31
CA LEU A 157 -8.59 17.08 16.42
C LEU A 157 -7.77 17.23 17.72
N LYS A 158 -6.93 16.23 18.04
CA LYS A 158 -6.04 16.28 19.22
C LYS A 158 -5.12 17.50 19.15
N LYS A 159 -4.51 17.77 18.00
CA LYS A 159 -3.65 18.94 17.78
C LYS A 159 -4.40 20.26 17.95
N ALA A 160 -5.68 20.30 17.57
CA ALA A 160 -6.54 21.47 17.71
C ALA A 160 -7.20 21.59 19.10
N GLY A 161 -6.92 20.68 20.06
CA GLY A 161 -7.52 20.68 21.39
C GLY A 161 -9.01 20.28 21.41
N VAL A 162 -9.51 19.61 20.35
CA VAL A 162 -10.89 19.12 20.23
C VAL A 162 -10.91 17.63 20.56
N LYS A 163 -11.85 17.21 21.40
CA LYS A 163 -12.02 15.77 21.68
C LYS A 163 -12.71 15.10 20.48
N TYR A 164 -12.33 13.87 20.20
CA TYR A 164 -12.98 13.08 19.15
C TYR A 164 -14.50 12.93 19.38
N THR A 165 -14.94 12.89 20.63
CA THR A 165 -16.35 12.86 21.03
C THR A 165 -17.09 14.20 20.89
N ASP A 166 -16.39 15.30 20.61
CA ASP A 166 -16.99 16.62 20.41
C ASP A 166 -17.50 16.83 18.97
N ILE A 167 -17.22 15.89 18.04
CA ILE A 167 -17.74 15.90 16.68
C ILE A 167 -18.79 14.79 16.48
N GLN A 168 -19.58 14.90 15.42
CA GLN A 168 -20.51 13.84 15.00
C GLN A 168 -19.89 13.07 13.84
N THR A 169 -19.28 11.91 14.12
CA THR A 169 -18.68 11.08 13.07
C THR A 169 -19.74 10.38 12.23
N VAL A 170 -19.60 10.46 10.90
CA VAL A 170 -20.44 9.78 9.93
C VAL A 170 -19.56 8.81 9.14
N PHE A 171 -19.77 7.51 9.36
CA PHE A 171 -18.93 6.49 8.70
C PHE A 171 -19.51 6.11 7.35
N LEU A 172 -18.83 6.52 6.28
CA LEU A 172 -19.21 6.28 4.89
C LEU A 172 -18.00 5.88 4.04
N PRO A 173 -18.17 4.96 3.07
CA PRO A 173 -17.18 4.77 2.02
C PRO A 173 -16.98 6.07 1.21
N PRO A 174 -15.83 6.27 0.52
CA PRO A 174 -15.54 7.52 -0.15
C PRO A 174 -16.60 7.99 -1.16
N ALA A 175 -17.17 7.08 -1.95
CA ALA A 175 -18.20 7.42 -2.93
C ALA A 175 -19.50 7.94 -2.26
N ASP A 176 -19.95 7.28 -1.19
CA ASP A 176 -21.14 7.67 -0.45
C ASP A 176 -20.91 8.97 0.33
N ALA A 177 -19.69 9.14 0.89
CA ALA A 177 -19.29 10.37 1.57
C ALA A 177 -19.27 11.55 0.61
N ARG A 178 -18.78 11.38 -0.62
CA ARG A 178 -18.85 12.39 -1.67
C ARG A 178 -20.29 12.81 -1.94
N ALA A 179 -21.18 11.84 -2.18
CA ALA A 179 -22.59 12.12 -2.43
C ALA A 179 -23.27 12.80 -1.23
N ALA A 180 -22.93 12.42 0.01
CA ALA A 180 -23.44 13.07 1.22
C ALA A 180 -22.92 14.50 1.37
N PHE A 181 -21.64 14.74 1.03
CA PHE A 181 -21.03 16.06 1.05
C PHE A 181 -21.70 16.98 0.02
N GLU A 182 -21.82 16.57 -1.24
CA GLU A 182 -22.44 17.36 -2.30
C GLU A 182 -23.90 17.77 -2.00
N ARG A 183 -24.63 16.95 -1.24
CA ARG A 183 -26.00 17.26 -0.78
C ARG A 183 -26.07 18.09 0.51
N GLY A 184 -24.95 18.45 1.11
CA GLY A 184 -24.92 19.15 2.41
C GLY A 184 -25.36 18.30 3.60
N ALA A 185 -25.40 16.97 3.46
CA ALA A 185 -25.76 16.06 4.55
C ALA A 185 -24.68 15.91 5.61
N ILE A 186 -23.45 16.34 5.30
CA ILE A 186 -22.29 16.42 6.20
C ILE A 186 -21.62 17.78 6.07
N ASP A 187 -20.96 18.22 7.13
CA ASP A 187 -20.36 19.55 7.19
C ASP A 187 -18.89 19.54 6.79
N ALA A 188 -18.21 18.40 7.00
CA ALA A 188 -16.81 18.16 6.62
C ALA A 188 -16.61 16.72 6.19
N TRP A 189 -15.57 16.50 5.39
CA TRP A 189 -15.22 15.18 4.87
C TRP A 189 -13.70 14.96 4.94
N ALA A 190 -13.27 13.98 5.72
CA ALA A 190 -11.89 13.51 5.75
C ALA A 190 -11.70 12.41 4.70
N VAL A 191 -10.76 12.63 3.75
CA VAL A 191 -10.58 11.74 2.60
C VAL A 191 -9.15 11.84 2.06
N TRP A 192 -8.74 10.82 1.32
CA TRP A 192 -7.46 10.73 0.63
C TRP A 192 -7.61 10.86 -0.89
N ASP A 193 -6.49 11.04 -1.59
CA ASP A 193 -6.43 11.07 -3.04
C ASP A 193 -6.72 9.69 -3.68
N PRO A 194 -7.33 9.67 -4.87
CA PRO A 194 -7.69 10.81 -5.72
C PRO A 194 -9.02 11.50 -5.37
N PHE A 195 -9.74 11.02 -4.36
CA PHE A 195 -11.03 11.61 -3.96
C PHE A 195 -10.88 13.04 -3.42
N LEU A 196 -9.79 13.31 -2.70
CA LEU A 196 -9.46 14.63 -2.16
C LEU A 196 -9.36 15.66 -3.29
N GLU A 197 -8.52 15.41 -4.29
CA GLU A 197 -8.30 16.34 -5.40
C GLU A 197 -9.54 16.45 -6.29
N ALA A 198 -10.23 15.34 -6.53
CA ALA A 198 -11.50 15.35 -7.26
C ALA A 198 -12.55 16.24 -6.59
N ALA A 199 -12.74 16.13 -5.28
CA ALA A 199 -13.70 16.93 -4.55
C ALA A 199 -13.34 18.42 -4.50
N LYS A 200 -12.07 18.76 -4.34
CA LYS A 200 -11.57 20.16 -4.42
C LYS A 200 -11.95 20.84 -5.74
N ARG A 201 -11.94 20.09 -6.85
CA ARG A 201 -12.21 20.63 -8.19
C ARG A 201 -13.66 20.52 -8.62
N GLN A 202 -14.40 19.51 -8.14
CA GLN A 202 -15.70 19.14 -8.69
C GLN A 202 -16.87 19.30 -7.72
N SER A 203 -16.64 19.40 -6.39
CA SER A 203 -17.69 19.33 -5.37
C SER A 203 -17.84 20.60 -4.53
N ASN A 204 -17.49 21.78 -5.07
CA ASN A 204 -17.51 23.06 -4.34
C ASN A 204 -16.86 22.98 -2.95
N ALA A 205 -15.78 22.21 -2.85
CA ALA A 205 -15.03 21.99 -1.63
C ALA A 205 -13.81 22.93 -1.54
N ARG A 206 -13.37 23.17 -0.31
CA ARG A 206 -12.03 23.70 -0.02
C ARG A 206 -11.35 22.83 1.03
N LEU A 207 -10.04 22.77 0.92
CA LEU A 207 -9.19 22.10 1.91
C LEU A 207 -9.21 22.95 3.20
N LEU A 208 -9.54 22.31 4.32
CA LEU A 208 -9.42 22.89 5.65
C LEU A 208 -7.99 22.68 6.18
N THR A 209 -7.50 21.46 6.10
CA THR A 209 -6.13 21.06 6.43
C THR A 209 -5.79 19.76 5.74
N ASP A 210 -4.51 19.52 5.47
CA ASP A 210 -3.94 18.23 5.08
C ASP A 210 -3.20 17.57 6.24
N GLY A 211 -2.54 16.44 6.00
CA GLY A 211 -1.78 15.70 6.99
C GLY A 211 -0.44 16.32 7.36
N ALA A 212 0.04 17.36 6.65
CA ALA A 212 1.36 17.93 6.87
C ALA A 212 1.55 18.44 8.31
N GLY A 213 2.59 17.94 8.98
CA GLY A 213 2.88 18.24 10.39
C GLY A 213 1.86 17.65 11.38
N ILE A 214 0.97 16.77 10.97
CA ILE A 214 -0.02 16.08 11.79
C ILE A 214 0.24 14.58 11.82
N VAL A 215 0.33 13.95 10.63
CA VAL A 215 0.58 12.51 10.43
C VAL A 215 1.59 12.29 9.32
N SER A 216 2.14 11.09 9.22
CA SER A 216 3.07 10.71 8.15
C SER A 216 2.34 10.27 6.88
N HIS A 217 1.17 9.66 7.03
CA HIS A 217 0.43 9.04 5.94
C HIS A 217 1.30 8.07 5.14
N HIS A 218 1.88 7.10 5.83
CA HIS A 218 2.57 5.99 5.20
C HIS A 218 1.59 5.06 4.50
N GLN A 219 2.04 4.50 3.40
CA GLN A 219 1.33 3.42 2.72
C GLN A 219 2.14 2.12 2.86
N PHE A 220 1.45 1.01 3.02
CA PHE A 220 2.09 -0.28 3.26
C PHE A 220 1.70 -1.32 2.22
N PHE A 221 2.67 -2.14 1.85
CA PHE A 221 2.43 -3.41 1.19
C PHE A 221 2.42 -4.51 2.24
N LEU A 222 1.39 -5.31 2.22
CA LEU A 222 1.16 -6.39 3.17
C LEU A 222 0.99 -7.71 2.43
N SER A 223 1.37 -8.79 3.09
CA SER A 223 1.09 -10.14 2.62
C SER A 223 0.47 -11.00 3.71
N ALA A 224 -0.38 -11.94 3.35
CA ALA A 224 -0.78 -13.00 4.26
C ALA A 224 0.47 -13.73 4.76
N ARG A 225 0.64 -13.86 6.10
CA ARG A 225 1.86 -14.42 6.68
C ARG A 225 2.21 -15.81 6.15
N PRO A 226 1.27 -16.78 6.03
CA PRO A 226 1.59 -18.08 5.47
C PRO A 226 2.08 -18.02 4.03
N PHE A 227 1.52 -17.13 3.22
CA PHE A 227 1.93 -16.93 1.83
C PHE A 227 3.34 -16.34 1.75
N ALA A 228 3.63 -15.29 2.54
CA ALA A 228 4.94 -14.65 2.58
C ALA A 228 6.04 -15.59 3.08
N GLN A 229 5.73 -16.46 4.05
CA GLN A 229 6.69 -17.47 4.55
C GLN A 229 7.08 -18.51 3.50
N GLN A 230 6.16 -18.88 2.63
CA GLN A 230 6.37 -19.91 1.62
C GLN A 230 6.85 -19.34 0.26
N ASN A 231 6.64 -18.05 0.02
CA ASN A 231 6.85 -17.41 -1.29
C ASN A 231 7.55 -16.05 -1.15
N ALA A 232 8.55 -15.93 -0.26
CA ALA A 232 9.25 -14.68 0.02
C ALA A 232 9.82 -14.03 -1.25
N GLU A 233 10.47 -14.81 -2.12
CA GLU A 233 11.04 -14.32 -3.37
C GLU A 233 9.99 -13.77 -4.35
N LEU A 234 8.77 -14.34 -4.33
CA LEU A 234 7.68 -13.85 -5.15
C LEU A 234 7.20 -12.49 -4.64
N ILE A 235 7.10 -12.31 -3.32
CA ILE A 235 6.76 -11.03 -2.69
C ILE A 235 7.84 -9.98 -2.99
N GLU A 236 9.12 -10.33 -2.84
CA GLU A 236 10.23 -9.44 -3.17
C GLU A 236 10.20 -9.01 -4.64
N ALA A 237 9.88 -9.93 -5.55
CA ALA A 237 9.75 -9.63 -6.96
C ALA A 237 8.58 -8.66 -7.24
N VAL A 238 7.42 -8.81 -6.56
CA VAL A 238 6.31 -7.85 -6.66
C VAL A 238 6.76 -6.47 -6.17
N VAL A 239 7.37 -6.39 -4.99
CA VAL A 239 7.85 -5.12 -4.41
C VAL A 239 8.90 -4.46 -5.32
N ALA A 240 9.77 -5.25 -5.95
CA ALA A 240 10.77 -4.74 -6.89
C ALA A 240 10.11 -4.11 -8.14
N GLU A 241 9.08 -4.77 -8.72
CA GLU A 241 8.34 -4.20 -9.86
C GLU A 241 7.54 -2.94 -9.45
N VAL A 242 6.94 -2.93 -8.26
CA VAL A 242 6.32 -1.71 -7.68
C VAL A 242 7.34 -0.57 -7.59
N GLY A 243 8.56 -0.86 -7.15
CA GLY A 243 9.65 0.12 -7.09
C GLY A 243 10.00 0.73 -8.44
N LYS A 244 10.10 -0.11 -9.48
CA LYS A 244 10.36 0.34 -10.87
C LYS A 244 9.22 1.19 -11.42
N GLU A 245 7.98 0.74 -11.20
CA GLU A 245 6.80 1.49 -11.61
C GLU A 245 6.72 2.85 -10.92
N GLY A 246 7.08 2.93 -9.63
CA GLY A 246 7.15 4.19 -8.89
C GLY A 246 8.18 5.16 -9.46
N VAL A 247 9.35 4.67 -9.92
CA VAL A 247 10.32 5.49 -10.64
C VAL A 247 9.71 6.03 -11.93
N TRP A 248 9.10 5.15 -12.72
CA TRP A 248 8.47 5.54 -13.98
C TRP A 248 7.36 6.58 -13.77
N VAL A 249 6.49 6.42 -12.77
CA VAL A 249 5.43 7.39 -12.46
C VAL A 249 6.02 8.78 -12.15
N ARG A 250 7.09 8.86 -11.34
CA ARG A 250 7.72 10.15 -11.02
C ARG A 250 8.29 10.85 -12.24
N ASP A 251 8.80 10.10 -13.18
CA ASP A 251 9.39 10.64 -14.41
C ASP A 251 8.32 10.97 -15.47
N HIS A 252 7.09 10.42 -15.34
CA HIS A 252 6.04 10.47 -16.38
C HIS A 252 4.64 10.78 -15.82
N TYR A 253 4.49 11.73 -14.89
CA TYR A 253 3.21 12.02 -14.24
C TYR A 253 2.04 12.24 -15.21
N ALA A 254 2.23 12.99 -16.29
CA ALA A 254 1.17 13.28 -17.26
C ALA A 254 0.75 12.00 -18.01
N GLU A 255 1.70 11.15 -18.39
CA GLU A 255 1.42 9.88 -19.06
C GLU A 255 0.74 8.88 -18.13
N ALA A 256 1.25 8.75 -16.89
CA ALA A 256 0.63 7.94 -15.85
C ALA A 256 -0.81 8.38 -15.57
N ALA A 257 -1.04 9.69 -15.48
CA ALA A 257 -2.37 10.24 -15.28
C ALA A 257 -3.31 9.95 -16.46
N ALA A 258 -2.83 10.07 -17.70
CA ALA A 258 -3.63 9.76 -18.89
C ALA A 258 -4.06 8.28 -18.92
N GLN A 259 -3.20 7.36 -18.44
CA GLN A 259 -3.51 5.93 -18.36
C GLN A 259 -4.47 5.61 -17.20
N LEU A 260 -4.31 6.25 -16.05
CA LEU A 260 -5.12 6.01 -14.86
C LEU A 260 -6.51 6.67 -14.93
N ALA A 261 -6.63 7.80 -15.57
CA ALA A 261 -7.87 8.60 -15.63
C ALA A 261 -9.10 7.78 -16.06
N PRO A 262 -9.10 7.03 -17.18
CA PRO A 262 -10.24 6.21 -17.56
C PRO A 262 -10.53 5.07 -16.57
N ILE A 263 -9.50 4.51 -15.92
CA ILE A 263 -9.64 3.42 -14.94
C ILE A 263 -10.30 3.95 -13.65
N GLN A 264 -9.91 5.16 -13.23
CA GLN A 264 -10.42 5.78 -12.01
C GLN A 264 -11.74 6.53 -12.23
N GLY A 265 -12.12 6.79 -13.49
CA GLY A 265 -13.30 7.58 -13.86
C GLY A 265 -13.14 9.05 -13.47
N LEU A 266 -11.94 9.61 -13.64
CA LEU A 266 -11.57 10.98 -13.28
C LEU A 266 -10.88 11.69 -14.47
N ASP A 267 -10.84 13.02 -14.43
CA ASP A 267 -10.07 13.79 -15.39
C ASP A 267 -8.56 13.59 -15.18
N ALA A 268 -7.79 13.50 -16.26
CA ALA A 268 -6.35 13.31 -16.21
C ALA A 268 -5.63 14.38 -15.36
N SER A 269 -6.10 15.62 -15.40
CA SER A 269 -5.53 16.72 -14.60
C SER A 269 -5.76 16.54 -13.09
N VAL A 270 -6.88 15.92 -12.71
CA VAL A 270 -7.17 15.55 -11.30
C VAL A 270 -6.23 14.44 -10.86
N VAL A 271 -6.09 13.41 -11.70
CA VAL A 271 -5.23 12.26 -11.42
C VAL A 271 -3.76 12.69 -11.35
N GLU A 272 -3.29 13.54 -12.25
CA GLU A 272 -1.92 14.05 -12.21
C GLU A 272 -1.62 14.83 -10.91
N ALA A 273 -2.54 15.70 -10.49
CA ALA A 273 -2.39 16.44 -9.25
C ALA A 273 -2.35 15.49 -8.04
N SER A 274 -3.22 14.49 -8.02
CA SER A 274 -3.24 13.43 -7.00
C SER A 274 -1.93 12.63 -6.96
N LEU A 275 -1.40 12.22 -8.12
CA LEU A 275 -0.12 11.49 -8.19
C LEU A 275 1.04 12.27 -7.57
N ARG A 276 1.06 13.59 -7.71
CA ARG A 276 2.11 14.45 -7.16
C ARG A 276 2.08 14.59 -5.64
N HIS A 277 1.00 14.19 -4.99
CA HIS A 277 0.91 14.13 -3.53
C HIS A 277 1.51 12.86 -2.94
N TYR A 278 1.66 11.79 -3.74
CA TYR A 278 2.34 10.55 -3.36
C TYR A 278 3.81 10.60 -3.71
N ALA A 279 4.64 9.93 -2.89
CA ALA A 279 6.08 9.92 -3.09
C ALA A 279 6.52 8.94 -4.17
N HIS A 280 5.77 7.85 -4.38
CA HIS A 280 6.12 6.73 -5.26
C HIS A 280 7.55 6.20 -4.99
N VAL A 281 7.98 6.24 -3.73
CA VAL A 281 9.28 5.76 -3.24
C VAL A 281 9.02 4.73 -2.15
N TYR A 282 9.42 3.51 -2.42
CA TYR A 282 9.13 2.36 -1.56
C TYR A 282 10.41 1.86 -0.91
N LYS A 283 10.30 1.46 0.36
CA LYS A 283 11.41 0.99 1.20
C LYS A 283 11.06 -0.31 1.91
N PRO A 284 12.07 -1.13 2.24
CA PRO A 284 11.90 -2.21 3.19
C PRO A 284 11.44 -1.69 4.55
N ILE A 285 10.69 -2.49 5.27
CA ILE A 285 10.23 -2.15 6.64
C ILE A 285 11.45 -1.95 7.56
N ASP A 286 11.44 -0.85 8.29
CA ASP A 286 12.46 -0.50 9.26
C ASP A 286 11.88 -0.20 10.66
N ALA A 287 12.77 -0.04 11.64
CA ALA A 287 12.37 0.23 13.01
C ALA A 287 11.65 1.58 13.19
N GLY A 288 11.97 2.57 12.35
CA GLY A 288 11.37 3.90 12.41
C GLY A 288 9.90 3.86 12.04
N VAL A 289 9.56 3.25 10.89
CA VAL A 289 8.18 3.14 10.42
C VAL A 289 7.34 2.27 11.35
N LEU A 290 7.92 1.21 11.94
CA LEU A 290 7.23 0.38 12.92
C LEU A 290 6.95 1.14 14.23
N ALA A 291 7.84 2.02 14.66
CA ALA A 291 7.61 2.88 15.81
C ALA A 291 6.47 3.89 15.56
N GLU A 292 6.32 4.38 14.33
CA GLU A 292 5.16 5.20 13.95
C GLU A 292 3.87 4.40 13.96
N GLN A 293 3.87 3.19 13.42
CA GLN A 293 2.73 2.27 13.50
C GLN A 293 2.34 1.98 14.96
N GLN A 294 3.32 1.83 15.85
CA GLN A 294 3.04 1.63 17.28
C GLN A 294 2.36 2.85 17.91
N ARG A 295 2.75 4.07 17.52
CA ARG A 295 2.07 5.29 18.01
C ARG A 295 0.59 5.34 17.61
N ILE A 296 0.25 4.88 16.39
CA ILE A 296 -1.15 4.76 15.94
C ILE A 296 -1.88 3.74 16.82
N ALA A 297 -1.27 2.59 17.05
CA ALA A 297 -1.84 1.52 17.87
C ALA A 297 -2.10 1.97 19.32
N ASP A 298 -1.15 2.68 19.91
CA ASP A 298 -1.27 3.22 21.28
C ASP A 298 -2.40 4.25 21.38
N ALA A 299 -2.49 5.18 20.42
CA ALA A 299 -3.56 6.17 20.35
C ALA A 299 -4.94 5.53 20.13
N PHE A 300 -5.04 4.54 19.27
CA PHE A 300 -6.30 3.82 19.03
C PHE A 300 -6.72 2.98 20.24
N THR A 301 -5.77 2.46 21.00
CA THR A 301 -6.05 1.78 22.28
C THR A 301 -6.58 2.77 23.32
N GLU A 302 -5.92 3.94 23.48
CA GLU A 302 -6.34 5.00 24.39
C GLU A 302 -7.77 5.47 24.11
N LEU A 303 -8.10 5.65 22.85
CA LEU A 303 -9.43 6.06 22.38
C LEU A 303 -10.44 4.91 22.31
N ARG A 304 -10.06 3.70 22.65
CA ARG A 304 -10.88 2.49 22.55
C ARG A 304 -11.43 2.23 21.13
N ILE A 305 -10.68 2.66 20.12
CA ILE A 305 -10.96 2.32 18.71
C ILE A 305 -10.59 0.87 18.45
N ILE A 306 -9.50 0.40 19.07
CA ILE A 306 -9.15 -1.02 19.16
C ILE A 306 -9.30 -1.53 20.60
N PRO A 307 -9.75 -2.80 20.77
CA PRO A 307 -10.07 -3.33 22.10
C PRO A 307 -8.85 -3.75 22.93
N THR A 308 -7.72 -4.03 22.28
CA THR A 308 -6.53 -4.59 22.89
C THR A 308 -5.27 -3.87 22.44
N LYS A 309 -4.27 -3.83 23.32
CA LYS A 309 -2.92 -3.40 22.92
C LYS A 309 -2.30 -4.41 21.98
N ILE A 310 -1.61 -3.93 20.98
CA ILE A 310 -0.84 -4.74 20.04
C ILE A 310 0.61 -4.27 19.98
N VAL A 311 1.48 -5.14 19.50
CA VAL A 311 2.89 -4.86 19.24
C VAL A 311 3.12 -4.95 17.74
N THR A 312 3.24 -3.83 17.06
CA THR A 312 3.25 -3.77 15.58
C THR A 312 4.42 -4.53 14.95
N LYS A 313 5.57 -4.59 15.63
CA LYS A 313 6.73 -5.37 15.16
C LYS A 313 6.48 -6.88 15.02
N GLU A 314 5.44 -7.43 15.68
CA GLU A 314 5.07 -8.83 15.53
C GLU A 314 4.50 -9.15 14.14
N ALA A 315 4.04 -8.14 13.43
CA ALA A 315 3.58 -8.24 12.05
C ALA A 315 4.71 -8.10 11.01
N VAL A 316 5.94 -8.55 11.34
CA VAL A 316 7.09 -8.61 10.42
C VAL A 316 7.62 -10.04 10.39
N LEU A 317 8.16 -10.49 9.24
CA LEU A 317 8.81 -11.79 9.15
C LEU A 317 10.13 -11.80 9.94
N GLY A 318 10.42 -12.93 10.59
CA GLY A 318 11.68 -13.14 11.31
C GLY A 318 11.73 -12.54 12.73
N VAL A 319 10.74 -11.76 13.15
CA VAL A 319 10.59 -11.34 14.53
C VAL A 319 9.77 -12.42 15.26
N LYS A 320 10.42 -13.11 16.22
CA LYS A 320 9.68 -14.00 17.14
C LYS A 320 8.81 -13.12 18.05
N ALA A 321 7.54 -13.50 18.16
CA ALA A 321 6.62 -12.92 19.12
C ALA A 321 7.12 -13.11 20.56
#